data_8d53985f36477db0a4ad175d0a8e4d51
#
_entry.id   8d53985f36477db0a4ad175d0a8e4d51
#
_cell.length_a   1.000
_cell.length_b   1.000
_cell.length_c   1.000
_cell.angle_alpha   90.00
_cell.angle_beta   90.00
_cell.angle_gamma   90.00
#
_symmetry.space_group_name_H-M   'P 1'
#
loop_
_entity.id
_entity.type
_entity.pdbx_description
1 polymer ?
#
loop_
_entity_poly.entity_id
_entity_poly.type
_entity_poly.pdbx_seq_one_letter_code
_entity_poly.pdbx_strand_id
1 'polypeptide(L)'
;YFKTPKHTFQFSLSTDKTYPSYWDMQSSVSYLNGYTELWGTPGLKPMTNYNLNGSYILKQKYIFNLFFMHTPDYFIQTPYQSTDRLALIYKNTNWNYMQLWGVNIILPFKTGNWLDSRLTVAGMQMRQRCDDFFDIPFNRKKWVFSAMLDNTFKVNKNLAFELMGNVQTPVIQGTFDIESIFNLTAGLKWSFANDRMSLSARCNDILNTGMPKTKVRFKGQDLDMNSAFHSRAFTLNLSYRFGGYKKKNLKEVDTSRFGM
;
A
#
# COMPACT_ATOMS: atom_id res chain seq x y z
N TYR A 1 18.46 -12.02 14.06
CA TYR A 1 17.24 -12.72 14.51
C TYR A 1 17.50 -13.40 15.84
N PHE A 2 16.80 -12.95 16.89
CA PHE A 2 16.86 -13.53 18.21
C PHE A 2 15.46 -14.01 18.60
N LYS A 3 15.31 -15.27 18.98
CA LYS A 3 14.01 -15.88 19.27
C LYS A 3 14.03 -16.59 20.62
N THR A 4 13.03 -16.29 21.45
CA THR A 4 12.63 -17.07 22.59
C THR A 4 11.15 -17.47 22.43
N PRO A 5 10.58 -18.37 23.27
CA PRO A 5 9.16 -18.74 23.17
C PRO A 5 8.19 -17.54 23.25
N LYS A 6 8.59 -16.46 23.91
CA LYS A 6 7.75 -15.27 24.13
C LYS A 6 8.21 -14.04 23.37
N HIS A 7 9.48 -13.95 22.96
CA HIS A 7 10.08 -12.76 22.41
C HIS A 7 10.83 -13.09 21.11
N THR A 8 10.57 -12.35 20.06
CA THR A 8 11.28 -12.47 18.80
C THR A 8 11.72 -11.08 18.37
N PHE A 9 13.01 -10.90 18.08
CA PHE A 9 13.56 -9.69 17.52
C PHE A 9 14.08 -10.00 16.12
N GLN A 10 13.72 -9.16 15.18
CA GLN A 10 14.17 -9.24 13.80
C GLN A 10 14.73 -7.90 13.40
N PHE A 11 15.83 -7.93 12.70
CA PHE A 11 16.44 -6.76 12.12
C PHE A 11 16.76 -7.07 10.66
N SER A 12 16.45 -6.15 9.77
CA SER A 12 16.76 -6.27 8.35
C SER A 12 17.25 -4.96 7.77
N LEU A 13 18.25 -5.07 6.92
CA LEU A 13 18.74 -4.03 6.04
C LEU A 13 18.58 -4.55 4.61
N SER A 14 17.93 -3.78 3.76
CA SER A 14 17.80 -4.13 2.35
C SER A 14 17.96 -2.91 1.46
N THR A 15 18.44 -3.16 0.25
CA THR A 15 18.52 -2.15 -0.80
C THR A 15 17.86 -2.69 -2.05
N ASP A 16 17.10 -1.84 -2.73
CA ASP A 16 16.55 -2.13 -4.05
C ASP A 16 16.70 -0.93 -4.96
N LYS A 17 16.82 -1.17 -6.25
CA LYS A 17 17.02 -0.14 -7.25
C LYS A 17 15.89 -0.16 -8.26
N THR A 18 15.27 1.00 -8.48
CA THR A 18 14.21 1.20 -9.46
C THR A 18 14.76 2.03 -10.62
N TYR A 19 14.66 1.50 -11.82
CA TYR A 19 15.05 2.18 -13.03
C TYR A 19 13.85 2.90 -13.65
N PRO A 20 14.03 4.12 -14.19
CA PRO A 20 12.99 4.76 -14.96
C PRO A 20 12.67 3.96 -16.23
N SER A 21 11.44 4.03 -16.69
CA SER A 21 11.04 3.39 -17.94
C SER A 21 11.64 4.14 -19.15
N TYR A 22 11.71 3.46 -20.29
CA TYR A 22 12.12 4.09 -21.54
C TYR A 22 11.28 5.33 -21.87
N TRP A 23 9.98 5.25 -21.63
CA TRP A 23 9.05 6.35 -21.88
C TRP A 23 9.28 7.56 -20.98
N ASP A 24 9.74 7.35 -19.75
CA ASP A 24 10.08 8.44 -18.84
C ASP A 24 11.33 9.22 -19.29
N MET A 25 12.22 8.56 -20.02
CA MET A 25 13.50 9.10 -20.47
C MET A 25 13.50 9.62 -21.92
N GLN A 26 12.41 9.50 -22.66
CA GLN A 26 12.35 10.01 -24.03
C GLN A 26 12.50 11.55 -24.07
N SER A 27 13.04 12.08 -25.16
CA SER A 27 13.17 13.54 -25.36
C SER A 27 11.94 14.19 -25.98
N SER A 28 10.99 13.39 -26.47
CA SER A 28 9.78 13.87 -27.11
C SER A 28 8.69 14.25 -26.11
N VAL A 29 7.85 15.19 -26.49
CA VAL A 29 6.63 15.54 -25.78
C VAL A 29 5.47 14.72 -26.35
N SER A 30 4.73 14.05 -25.47
CA SER A 30 3.49 13.35 -25.82
C SER A 30 2.30 14.16 -25.30
N TYR A 31 1.15 14.04 -25.95
CA TYR A 31 -0.06 14.77 -25.59
C TYR A 31 -1.16 13.81 -25.16
N LEU A 32 -1.73 14.03 -23.97
CA LEU A 32 -2.94 13.31 -23.53
C LEU A 32 -4.20 13.95 -24.12
N ASN A 33 -4.17 15.25 -24.29
CA ASN A 33 -5.21 16.07 -24.94
C ASN A 33 -4.60 17.42 -25.34
N GLY A 34 -5.40 18.34 -25.88
CA GLY A 34 -4.93 19.66 -26.36
C GLY A 34 -4.29 20.56 -25.29
N TYR A 35 -4.45 20.25 -24.01
CA TYR A 35 -3.96 21.06 -22.88
C TYR A 35 -3.07 20.28 -21.91
N THR A 36 -2.85 18.97 -22.13
CA THR A 36 -2.08 18.13 -21.21
C THR A 36 -0.93 17.47 -21.94
N GLU A 37 0.28 17.79 -21.50
CA GLU A 37 1.54 17.32 -22.05
C GLU A 37 2.23 16.34 -21.12
N LEU A 38 2.87 15.33 -21.66
CA LEU A 38 3.76 14.41 -20.97
C LEU A 38 5.18 14.64 -21.45
N TRP A 39 6.02 15.14 -20.58
CA TRP A 39 7.43 15.41 -20.87
C TRP A 39 8.30 14.27 -20.33
N GLY A 40 9.10 13.68 -21.18
CA GLY A 40 10.16 12.80 -20.75
C GLY A 40 11.36 13.59 -20.19
N THR A 41 12.24 12.87 -19.50
CA THR A 41 13.46 13.44 -18.90
C THR A 41 14.65 12.55 -19.25
N PRO A 42 15.40 12.83 -20.33
CA PRO A 42 16.48 11.96 -20.82
C PRO A 42 17.59 11.67 -19.79
N GLY A 43 17.80 12.58 -18.86
CA GLY A 43 18.80 12.44 -17.79
C GLY A 43 18.25 11.86 -16.47
N LEU A 44 17.07 11.25 -16.49
CA LEU A 44 16.43 10.71 -15.28
C LEU A 44 17.26 9.58 -14.68
N LYS A 45 17.70 9.75 -13.43
CA LYS A 45 18.54 8.79 -12.71
C LYS A 45 17.68 7.72 -12.04
N PRO A 46 18.18 6.47 -11.98
CA PRO A 46 17.57 5.43 -11.15
C PRO A 46 17.60 5.82 -9.67
N MET A 47 16.52 5.53 -8.95
CA MET A 47 16.48 5.69 -7.50
C MET A 47 16.88 4.40 -6.79
N THR A 48 17.51 4.54 -5.63
CA THR A 48 17.89 3.41 -4.77
C THR A 48 17.21 3.55 -3.42
N ASN A 49 16.44 2.55 -3.00
CA ASN A 49 15.82 2.51 -1.69
C ASN A 49 16.75 1.81 -0.70
N TYR A 50 17.10 2.48 0.39
CA TYR A 50 17.79 1.93 1.55
C TYR A 50 16.76 1.75 2.65
N ASN A 51 16.48 0.50 3.03
CA ASN A 51 15.46 0.15 4.01
C ASN A 51 16.09 -0.47 5.26
N LEU A 52 15.77 0.08 6.40
CA LEU A 52 16.13 -0.43 7.72
C LEU A 52 14.85 -0.75 8.48
N ASN A 53 14.71 -1.98 8.94
CA ASN A 53 13.54 -2.42 9.68
C ASN A 53 13.96 -3.18 10.95
N GLY A 54 13.35 -2.81 12.07
CA GLY A 54 13.44 -3.52 13.33
C GLY A 54 12.06 -3.95 13.80
N SER A 55 11.88 -5.24 14.07
CA SER A 55 10.61 -5.79 14.54
C SER A 55 10.78 -6.48 15.88
N TYR A 56 9.91 -6.16 16.82
CA TYR A 56 9.73 -6.89 18.06
C TYR A 56 8.38 -7.58 18.06
N ILE A 57 8.39 -8.90 18.22
CA ILE A 57 7.18 -9.74 18.25
C ILE A 57 7.05 -10.34 19.63
N LEU A 58 5.99 -9.94 20.34
CA LEU A 58 5.67 -10.43 21.68
C LEU A 58 4.66 -11.56 21.62
N LYS A 59 4.97 -12.69 22.27
CA LYS A 59 4.10 -13.88 22.36
C LYS A 59 3.65 -14.40 20.99
N GLN A 60 4.48 -14.21 19.95
CA GLN A 60 4.16 -14.54 18.54
C GLN A 60 2.84 -13.93 18.05
N LYS A 61 2.40 -12.82 18.65
CA LYS A 61 1.08 -12.25 18.45
C LYS A 61 1.11 -10.74 18.23
N TYR A 62 1.77 -9.99 19.12
CA TYR A 62 1.82 -8.53 19.07
C TYR A 62 3.09 -8.10 18.35
N ILE A 63 2.97 -7.21 17.38
CA ILE A 63 4.08 -6.83 16.51
C ILE A 63 4.29 -5.32 16.65
N PHE A 64 5.54 -4.94 16.91
CA PHE A 64 6.00 -3.56 16.99
C PHE A 64 7.15 -3.40 15.98
N ASN A 65 6.96 -2.58 14.98
CA ASN A 65 7.95 -2.33 13.94
C ASN A 65 8.44 -0.89 14.02
N LEU A 66 9.76 -0.72 13.91
CA LEU A 66 10.42 0.54 13.61
C LEU A 66 10.96 0.43 12.20
N PHE A 67 10.78 1.47 11.40
CA PHE A 67 11.29 1.49 10.04
C PHE A 67 11.91 2.84 9.69
N PHE A 68 12.91 2.79 8.85
CA PHE A 68 13.52 3.93 8.20
C PHE A 68 13.77 3.60 6.73
N MET A 69 13.40 4.50 5.84
CA MET A 69 13.67 4.41 4.41
C MET A 69 14.31 5.71 3.94
N HIS A 70 15.37 5.60 3.17
CA HIS A 70 16.03 6.71 2.48
C HIS A 70 16.17 6.37 1.00
N THR A 71 15.65 7.26 0.15
CA THR A 71 15.66 7.09 -1.31
C THR A 71 16.31 8.33 -1.92
N PRO A 72 17.61 8.33 -2.17
CA PRO A 72 18.27 9.34 -2.99
C PRO A 72 17.82 9.23 -4.45
N ASP A 73 17.93 10.32 -5.18
CA ASP A 73 17.49 10.43 -6.58
C ASP A 73 16.04 9.95 -6.79
N TYR A 74 15.19 10.10 -5.77
CA TYR A 74 13.77 9.75 -5.84
C TYR A 74 13.12 10.44 -7.03
N PHE A 75 12.58 9.69 -7.97
CA PHE A 75 11.87 10.27 -9.11
C PHE A 75 10.37 10.00 -9.05
N ILE A 76 9.63 10.99 -9.46
CA ILE A 76 8.17 10.93 -9.52
C ILE A 76 7.65 11.85 -10.62
N GLN A 77 6.59 11.43 -11.28
CA GLN A 77 5.85 12.28 -12.21
C GLN A 77 4.93 13.23 -11.44
N THR A 78 5.10 14.51 -11.69
CA THR A 78 4.29 15.56 -11.05
C THR A 78 3.83 16.59 -12.08
N PRO A 79 2.64 17.19 -11.87
CA PRO A 79 2.09 18.20 -12.75
C PRO A 79 2.69 19.57 -12.47
N TYR A 80 2.76 20.37 -13.52
CA TYR A 80 3.10 21.77 -13.51
C TYR A 80 2.22 22.54 -14.51
N GLN A 81 1.53 23.60 -14.07
CA GLN A 81 0.81 24.50 -14.96
C GLN A 81 1.82 25.46 -15.61
N SER A 82 1.89 25.47 -16.94
CA SER A 82 2.76 26.39 -17.65
C SER A 82 2.37 27.82 -17.36
N THR A 83 3.38 28.71 -17.20
CA THR A 83 3.20 30.15 -17.06
C THR A 83 3.06 30.86 -18.41
N ASP A 84 3.52 30.22 -19.48
CA ASP A 84 3.68 30.83 -20.79
C ASP A 84 2.52 30.52 -21.75
N ARG A 85 1.83 29.41 -21.47
CA ARG A 85 0.70 28.94 -22.28
C ARG A 85 -0.28 28.12 -21.47
N LEU A 86 -1.48 27.94 -21.99
CA LEU A 86 -2.50 27.08 -21.37
C LEU A 86 -2.13 25.60 -21.55
N ALA A 87 -1.25 25.10 -20.67
CA ALA A 87 -0.81 23.71 -20.68
C ALA A 87 -0.55 23.19 -19.26
N LEU A 88 -0.99 21.96 -19.00
CA LEU A 88 -0.65 21.18 -17.84
C LEU A 88 0.43 20.17 -18.24
N ILE A 89 1.62 20.31 -17.68
CA ILE A 89 2.79 19.52 -18.01
C ILE A 89 2.99 18.46 -16.91
N TYR A 90 3.00 17.18 -17.27
CA TYR A 90 3.45 16.12 -16.40
C TYR A 90 4.88 15.74 -16.73
N LYS A 91 5.76 15.80 -15.76
CA LYS A 91 7.18 15.50 -15.93
C LYS A 91 7.69 14.63 -14.79
N ASN A 92 8.44 13.58 -15.12
CA ASN A 92 9.25 12.87 -14.15
C ASN A 92 10.50 13.68 -13.82
N THR A 93 10.75 13.91 -12.55
CA THR A 93 11.92 14.67 -12.08
C THR A 93 12.57 13.93 -10.92
N ASN A 94 13.91 13.88 -10.90
CA ASN A 94 14.62 13.41 -9.73
C ASN A 94 14.55 14.48 -8.62
N TRP A 95 14.10 14.04 -7.47
CA TRP A 95 14.19 14.77 -6.21
C TRP A 95 15.50 14.37 -5.52
N ASN A 96 16.10 15.27 -4.76
CA ASN A 96 17.36 14.98 -4.05
C ASN A 96 17.20 13.73 -3.18
N TYR A 97 16.06 13.65 -2.45
CA TYR A 97 15.71 12.44 -1.70
C TYR A 97 14.25 12.42 -1.25
N MET A 98 13.81 11.23 -0.92
CA MET A 98 12.66 10.97 -0.05
C MET A 98 13.13 10.19 1.17
N GLN A 99 12.63 10.57 2.36
CA GLN A 99 12.86 9.85 3.62
C GLN A 99 11.55 9.56 4.32
N LEU A 100 11.45 8.36 4.86
CA LEU A 100 10.34 7.90 5.70
C LEU A 100 10.92 7.27 6.95
N TRP A 101 10.40 7.58 8.10
CA TRP A 101 10.67 6.85 9.32
C TRP A 101 9.43 6.84 10.22
N GLY A 102 9.26 5.78 10.97
CA GLY A 102 8.08 5.66 11.78
C GLY A 102 7.97 4.36 12.53
N VAL A 103 6.79 4.19 13.10
CA VAL A 103 6.40 3.00 13.87
C VAL A 103 5.13 2.42 13.30
N ASN A 104 5.01 1.10 13.35
CA ASN A 104 3.80 0.38 13.05
C ASN A 104 3.55 -0.65 14.14
N ILE A 105 2.33 -0.71 14.68
CA ILE A 105 1.94 -1.59 15.78
C ILE A 105 0.74 -2.40 15.34
N ILE A 106 0.82 -3.73 15.50
CA ILE A 106 -0.25 -4.67 15.16
C ILE A 106 -0.67 -5.39 16.43
N LEU A 107 -1.94 -5.23 16.80
CA LEU A 107 -2.54 -5.75 18.02
C LEU A 107 -3.75 -6.64 17.68
N PRO A 108 -3.57 -7.94 17.48
CA PRO A 108 -4.70 -8.86 17.38
C PRO A 108 -5.27 -9.15 18.78
N PHE A 109 -6.58 -9.16 18.89
CA PHE A 109 -7.30 -9.51 20.12
C PHE A 109 -8.56 -10.32 19.82
N LYS A 110 -9.01 -11.07 20.80
CA LYS A 110 -10.21 -11.92 20.70
C LYS A 110 -11.12 -11.64 21.88
N THR A 111 -12.41 -11.58 21.60
CA THR A 111 -13.45 -11.49 22.63
C THR A 111 -14.33 -12.73 22.52
N GLY A 112 -14.22 -13.60 23.52
CA GLY A 112 -14.89 -14.89 23.47
C GLY A 112 -14.54 -15.71 22.21
N ASN A 113 -15.53 -16.45 21.71
CA ASN A 113 -15.41 -17.21 20.48
C ASN A 113 -16.08 -16.54 19.28
N TRP A 114 -16.69 -15.37 19.50
CA TRP A 114 -17.52 -14.70 18.51
C TRP A 114 -16.84 -13.53 17.78
N LEU A 115 -15.78 -12.94 18.36
CA LEU A 115 -15.11 -11.80 17.77
C LEU A 115 -13.59 -11.99 17.73
N ASP A 116 -13.05 -11.98 16.52
CA ASP A 116 -11.62 -11.81 16.26
C ASP A 116 -11.38 -10.41 15.69
N SER A 117 -10.50 -9.64 16.33
CA SER A 117 -10.16 -8.28 15.92
C SER A 117 -8.65 -8.11 15.74
N ARG A 118 -8.28 -7.22 14.83
CA ARG A 118 -6.90 -6.80 14.64
C ARG A 118 -6.85 -5.28 14.43
N LEU A 119 -6.22 -4.60 15.36
CA LEU A 119 -5.92 -3.18 15.24
C LEU A 119 -4.49 -3.00 14.72
N THR A 120 -4.35 -2.25 13.65
CA THR A 120 -3.06 -1.81 13.13
C THR A 120 -3.02 -0.29 13.19
N VAL A 121 -2.01 0.27 13.85
CA VAL A 121 -1.78 1.72 13.90
C VAL A 121 -0.37 2.02 13.43
N ALA A 122 -0.21 3.08 12.66
CA ALA A 122 1.08 3.54 12.22
C ALA A 122 1.19 5.06 12.35
N GLY A 123 2.39 5.52 12.71
CA GLY A 123 2.77 6.91 12.68
C GLY A 123 4.11 7.05 11.99
N MET A 124 4.20 7.90 10.99
CA MET A 124 5.43 8.11 10.23
C MET A 124 5.65 9.57 9.88
N GLN A 125 6.90 9.94 9.75
CA GLN A 125 7.28 11.22 9.19
C GLN A 125 7.81 11.01 7.77
N MET A 126 7.23 11.76 6.84
CA MET A 126 7.71 11.85 5.46
C MET A 126 8.49 13.15 5.29
N ARG A 127 9.63 13.08 4.63
CA ARG A 127 10.39 14.23 4.18
C ARG A 127 10.81 14.04 2.73
N GLN A 128 10.61 15.09 1.92
CA GLN A 128 10.97 15.11 0.51
C GLN A 128 11.66 16.42 0.19
N ARG A 129 12.75 16.35 -0.57
CA ARG A 129 13.51 17.51 -1.02
C ARG A 129 13.76 17.43 -2.50
N CYS A 130 13.50 18.55 -3.18
CA CYS A 130 13.87 18.79 -4.56
C CYS A 130 14.43 20.21 -4.64
N ASP A 131 15.65 20.36 -5.12
CA ASP A 131 16.27 21.68 -5.21
C ASP A 131 15.82 22.43 -6.47
N ASP A 132 15.40 21.67 -7.49
CA ASP A 132 14.98 22.23 -8.76
C ASP A 132 13.81 21.41 -9.38
N PHE A 133 12.61 22.01 -9.35
CA PHE A 133 11.46 21.56 -10.11
C PHE A 133 10.83 22.79 -10.79
N PHE A 134 11.17 23.00 -12.08
CA PHE A 134 10.80 24.21 -12.81
C PHE A 134 11.22 25.49 -12.05
N ASP A 135 12.49 25.56 -11.65
CA ASP A 135 13.10 26.64 -10.86
C ASP A 135 12.46 26.85 -9.47
N ILE A 136 11.75 25.85 -8.95
CA ILE A 136 11.09 25.89 -7.66
C ILE A 136 11.70 24.87 -6.71
N PRO A 137 12.34 25.31 -5.63
CA PRO A 137 12.84 24.39 -4.62
C PRO A 137 11.70 23.92 -3.68
N PHE A 138 11.74 22.63 -3.34
CA PHE A 138 10.85 22.01 -2.35
C PHE A 138 11.64 21.42 -1.20
N ASN A 139 11.17 21.64 0.03
CA ASN A 139 11.60 20.92 1.22
C ASN A 139 10.34 20.66 2.06
N ARG A 140 9.71 19.54 1.78
CA ARG A 140 8.40 19.19 2.36
C ARG A 140 8.56 18.15 3.44
N LYS A 141 7.84 18.35 4.55
CA LYS A 141 7.83 17.45 5.70
C LYS A 141 6.42 17.31 6.22
N LYS A 142 5.98 16.08 6.50
CA LYS A 142 4.65 15.81 7.02
C LYS A 142 4.64 14.60 7.94
N TRP A 143 3.90 14.70 9.04
CA TRP A 143 3.52 13.55 9.84
C TRP A 143 2.26 12.91 9.26
N VAL A 144 2.28 11.61 9.15
CA VAL A 144 1.16 10.81 8.65
C VAL A 144 0.83 9.78 9.71
N PHE A 145 -0.45 9.69 10.05
CA PHE A 145 -0.97 8.69 10.96
C PHE A 145 -2.02 7.85 10.23
N SER A 146 -2.02 6.56 10.48
CA SER A 146 -3.05 5.66 9.97
C SER A 146 -3.49 4.68 11.03
N ALA A 147 -4.76 4.30 10.96
CA ALA A 147 -5.33 3.25 11.79
C ALA A 147 -6.24 2.36 10.93
N MET A 148 -6.12 1.06 11.12
CA MET A 148 -6.96 0.04 10.49
C MET A 148 -7.48 -0.91 11.57
N LEU A 149 -8.78 -1.13 11.58
CA LEU A 149 -9.45 -2.08 12.47
C LEU A 149 -10.17 -3.12 11.62
N ASP A 150 -9.73 -4.37 11.71
CA ASP A 150 -10.35 -5.52 11.10
C ASP A 150 -11.14 -6.28 12.17
N ASN A 151 -12.42 -6.51 11.96
CA ASN A 151 -13.27 -7.31 12.83
C ASN A 151 -13.91 -8.46 12.07
N THR A 152 -13.86 -9.66 12.67
CA THR A 152 -14.57 -10.84 12.18
C THR A 152 -15.52 -11.30 13.27
N PHE A 153 -16.83 -11.16 13.02
CA PHE A 153 -17.92 -11.59 13.91
C PHE A 153 -18.37 -12.98 13.50
N LYS A 154 -18.06 -13.98 14.31
CA LYS A 154 -18.47 -15.37 14.08
C LYS A 154 -19.83 -15.62 14.67
N VAL A 155 -20.86 -15.75 13.81
CA VAL A 155 -22.22 -16.07 14.24
C VAL A 155 -22.32 -17.56 14.63
N ASN A 156 -21.68 -18.41 13.84
CA ASN A 156 -21.54 -19.84 14.08
C ASN A 156 -20.32 -20.38 13.33
N LYS A 157 -20.15 -21.71 13.27
CA LYS A 157 -19.00 -22.34 12.59
C LYS A 157 -18.96 -22.05 11.09
N ASN A 158 -20.12 -21.75 10.50
CA ASN A 158 -20.29 -21.66 9.06
C ASN A 158 -20.54 -20.22 8.58
N LEU A 159 -20.89 -19.30 9.47
CA LEU A 159 -21.27 -17.93 9.12
C LEU A 159 -20.48 -16.93 9.91
N ALA A 160 -19.84 -16.01 9.21
CA ALA A 160 -19.11 -14.88 9.77
C ALA A 160 -19.38 -13.59 8.99
N PHE A 161 -19.45 -12.47 9.73
CA PHE A 161 -19.45 -11.12 9.17
C PHE A 161 -18.09 -10.48 9.37
N GLU A 162 -17.65 -9.70 8.40
CA GLU A 162 -16.42 -8.93 8.45
C GLU A 162 -16.76 -7.44 8.38
N LEU A 163 -16.11 -6.66 9.23
CA LEU A 163 -16.17 -5.20 9.18
C LEU A 163 -14.77 -4.65 9.31
N MET A 164 -14.32 -3.95 8.28
CA MET A 164 -12.98 -3.38 8.19
C MET A 164 -13.10 -1.87 8.00
N GLY A 165 -12.46 -1.11 8.88
CA GLY A 165 -12.37 0.34 8.77
C GLY A 165 -10.91 0.76 8.72
N ASN A 166 -10.57 1.69 7.83
CA ASN A 166 -9.26 2.33 7.83
C ASN A 166 -9.39 3.85 7.70
N VAL A 167 -8.48 4.54 8.34
CA VAL A 167 -8.32 5.98 8.28
C VAL A 167 -6.85 6.33 8.10
N GLN A 168 -6.57 7.34 7.29
CA GLN A 168 -5.26 7.91 7.12
C GLN A 168 -5.35 9.43 7.06
N THR A 169 -4.47 10.10 7.79
CA THR A 169 -4.32 11.56 7.71
C THR A 169 -3.73 11.98 6.37
N PRO A 170 -3.82 13.27 6.00
CA PRO A 170 -3.29 13.74 4.72
C PRO A 170 -1.80 13.40 4.54
N VAL A 171 -1.42 13.08 3.30
CA VAL A 171 -0.05 12.69 2.91
C VAL A 171 0.47 13.59 1.81
N ILE A 172 1.79 13.71 1.69
CA ILE A 172 2.46 14.39 0.59
C ILE A 172 3.13 13.40 -0.34
N GLN A 173 3.07 13.68 -1.65
CA GLN A 173 3.77 12.89 -2.65
C GLN A 173 4.26 13.80 -3.78
N GLY A 174 5.56 14.06 -3.85
CA GLY A 174 6.07 15.08 -4.75
C GLY A 174 5.42 16.44 -4.49
N THR A 175 4.81 17.02 -5.50
CA THR A 175 4.06 18.30 -5.40
C THR A 175 2.63 18.11 -4.90
N PHE A 176 2.14 16.87 -4.81
CA PHE A 176 0.76 16.58 -4.41
C PHE A 176 0.55 16.69 -2.89
N ASP A 177 -0.55 17.32 -2.52
CA ASP A 177 -1.20 17.25 -1.23
C ASP A 177 -2.43 16.36 -1.34
N ILE A 178 -2.34 15.16 -0.78
CA ILE A 178 -3.39 14.15 -0.81
C ILE A 178 -4.15 14.26 0.50
N GLU A 179 -5.47 14.44 0.44
CA GLU A 179 -6.32 14.59 1.60
C GLU A 179 -6.44 13.28 2.40
N SER A 180 -7.07 13.36 3.58
CA SER A 180 -7.32 12.18 4.41
C SER A 180 -8.18 11.15 3.69
N ILE A 181 -7.94 9.89 3.99
CA ILE A 181 -8.72 8.76 3.49
C ILE A 181 -9.48 8.13 4.64
N PHE A 182 -10.75 7.86 4.43
CA PHE A 182 -11.54 6.99 5.27
C PHE A 182 -12.22 5.94 4.39
N ASN A 183 -12.12 4.67 4.78
CA ASN A 183 -12.73 3.58 4.05
C ASN A 183 -13.38 2.60 5.02
N LEU A 184 -14.61 2.19 4.72
CA LEU A 184 -15.37 1.19 5.45
C LEU A 184 -15.78 0.07 4.50
N THR A 185 -15.40 -1.16 4.82
CA THR A 185 -15.71 -2.37 4.05
C THR A 185 -16.47 -3.34 4.94
N ALA A 186 -17.55 -3.91 4.44
CA ALA A 186 -18.27 -5.00 5.08
C ALA A 186 -18.29 -6.24 4.20
N GLY A 187 -18.28 -7.40 4.85
CA GLY A 187 -18.30 -8.70 4.17
C GLY A 187 -19.10 -9.74 4.93
N LEU A 188 -19.51 -10.76 4.20
CA LEU A 188 -20.16 -11.96 4.69
C LEU A 188 -19.40 -13.16 4.15
N LYS A 189 -19.11 -14.14 5.01
CA LYS A 189 -18.61 -15.45 4.61
C LYS A 189 -19.54 -16.53 5.15
N TRP A 190 -20.02 -17.38 4.25
CA TRP A 190 -20.93 -18.46 4.59
C TRP A 190 -20.48 -19.76 3.94
N SER A 191 -20.18 -20.77 4.77
CA SER A 191 -19.88 -22.14 4.32
C SER A 191 -21.12 -23.00 4.52
N PHE A 192 -21.49 -23.83 3.55
CA PHE A 192 -22.65 -24.71 3.58
C PHE A 192 -22.40 -26.01 2.81
N ALA A 193 -23.39 -26.90 2.77
CA ALA A 193 -23.26 -28.22 2.14
C ALA A 193 -22.08 -29.05 2.69
N ASN A 194 -21.93 -29.12 4.04
CA ASN A 194 -20.82 -29.78 4.73
C ASN A 194 -19.45 -29.22 4.28
N ASP A 195 -19.30 -27.91 4.26
CA ASP A 195 -18.09 -27.16 3.86
C ASP A 195 -17.66 -27.40 2.40
N ARG A 196 -18.54 -27.97 1.57
CA ARG A 196 -18.26 -28.12 0.14
C ARG A 196 -18.55 -26.85 -0.65
N MET A 197 -19.42 -26.00 -0.15
CA MET A 197 -19.75 -24.73 -0.77
C MET A 197 -19.40 -23.59 0.16
N SER A 198 -18.87 -22.50 -0.41
CA SER A 198 -18.65 -21.25 0.32
C SER A 198 -19.09 -20.06 -0.53
N LEU A 199 -19.89 -19.19 0.08
CA LEU A 199 -20.30 -17.91 -0.45
C LEU A 199 -19.58 -16.81 0.29
N SER A 200 -18.98 -15.90 -0.45
CA SER A 200 -18.37 -14.69 0.09
C SER A 200 -18.95 -13.49 -0.65
N ALA A 201 -19.62 -12.62 0.09
CA ALA A 201 -20.13 -11.35 -0.40
C ALA A 201 -19.37 -10.21 0.29
N ARG A 202 -18.93 -9.21 -0.46
CA ARG A 202 -18.16 -8.08 0.07
C ARG A 202 -18.59 -6.79 -0.61
N CYS A 203 -18.77 -5.75 0.19
CA CYS A 203 -18.91 -4.37 -0.26
C CYS A 203 -17.68 -3.59 0.21
N ASN A 204 -16.79 -3.27 -0.71
CA ASN A 204 -15.65 -2.41 -0.44
C ASN A 204 -16.13 -0.95 -0.43
N ASP A 205 -15.57 -0.16 0.48
CA ASP A 205 -15.82 1.27 0.60
C ASP A 205 -17.30 1.65 0.52
N ILE A 206 -18.07 1.16 1.49
CA ILE A 206 -19.53 1.37 1.58
C ILE A 206 -19.90 2.86 1.48
N LEU A 207 -19.07 3.72 2.06
CA LEU A 207 -19.30 5.16 2.12
C LEU A 207 -18.83 5.90 0.86
N ASN A 208 -18.11 5.23 -0.04
CA ASN A 208 -17.52 5.82 -1.25
C ASN A 208 -16.58 7.00 -0.94
N THR A 209 -15.75 6.84 0.10
CA THR A 209 -14.81 7.86 0.63
C THR A 209 -13.35 7.47 0.47
N GLY A 210 -13.07 6.31 -0.13
CA GLY A 210 -11.73 5.76 -0.28
C GLY A 210 -10.87 6.43 -1.35
N MET A 211 -11.44 7.31 -2.19
CA MET A 211 -10.71 8.09 -3.18
C MET A 211 -10.45 9.49 -2.64
N PRO A 212 -9.21 9.80 -2.19
CA PRO A 212 -8.89 11.10 -1.64
C PRO A 212 -8.84 12.17 -2.75
N LYS A 213 -9.22 13.37 -2.41
CA LYS A 213 -8.95 14.54 -3.23
C LYS A 213 -7.44 14.84 -3.18
N THR A 214 -6.92 15.26 -4.31
CA THR A 214 -5.51 15.61 -4.44
C THR A 214 -5.40 17.04 -4.91
N LYS A 215 -4.53 17.82 -4.27
CA LYS A 215 -4.31 19.22 -4.58
C LYS A 215 -2.84 19.47 -4.90
N VAL A 216 -2.59 20.45 -5.75
CA VAL A 216 -1.26 20.98 -6.02
C VAL A 216 -1.31 22.48 -5.79
N ARG A 217 -0.64 22.95 -4.73
CA ARG A 217 -0.70 24.33 -4.26
C ARG A 217 0.71 24.81 -3.94
N PHE A 218 1.34 25.51 -4.89
CA PHE A 218 2.63 26.14 -4.68
C PHE A 218 2.91 27.22 -5.74
N LYS A 219 3.49 28.35 -5.35
CA LYS A 219 4.01 29.41 -6.24
C LYS A 219 3.18 29.63 -7.53
N GLY A 220 1.90 29.95 -7.37
CA GLY A 220 0.99 30.20 -8.51
C GLY A 220 0.39 28.92 -9.14
N GLN A 221 0.77 27.75 -8.70
CA GLN A 221 0.11 26.50 -9.09
C GLN A 221 -1.15 26.28 -8.25
N ASP A 222 -2.27 26.05 -8.91
CA ASP A 222 -3.59 25.88 -8.28
C ASP A 222 -4.39 24.80 -9.03
N LEU A 223 -4.15 23.54 -8.67
CA LEU A 223 -4.80 22.38 -9.27
C LEU A 223 -5.61 21.61 -8.24
N ASP A 224 -6.86 21.34 -8.53
CA ASP A 224 -7.68 20.34 -7.86
C ASP A 224 -7.84 19.12 -8.76
N MET A 225 -7.35 17.97 -8.26
CA MET A 225 -7.41 16.71 -8.97
C MET A 225 -8.39 15.79 -8.24
N ASN A 226 -9.58 15.67 -8.80
CA ASN A 226 -10.61 14.78 -8.27
C ASN A 226 -10.73 13.57 -9.19
N SER A 227 -10.67 12.37 -8.62
CA SER A 227 -10.96 11.17 -9.37
C SER A 227 -12.47 11.04 -9.60
N ALA A 228 -12.86 10.80 -10.85
CA ALA A 228 -14.25 10.47 -11.20
C ALA A 228 -14.61 8.99 -10.91
N PHE A 229 -13.64 8.19 -10.46
CA PHE A 229 -13.87 6.77 -10.18
C PHE A 229 -14.54 6.57 -8.82
N HIS A 230 -15.50 5.67 -8.79
CA HIS A 230 -16.10 5.22 -7.54
C HIS A 230 -15.23 4.14 -6.92
N SER A 231 -14.86 4.30 -5.65
CA SER A 231 -14.12 3.28 -4.88
C SER A 231 -15.03 2.17 -4.34
N ARG A 232 -16.36 2.41 -4.33
CA ARG A 232 -17.33 1.39 -3.91
C ARG A 232 -17.41 0.26 -4.93
N ALA A 233 -17.19 -0.97 -4.44
CA ALA A 233 -17.25 -2.16 -5.27
C ALA A 233 -17.95 -3.31 -4.52
N PHE A 234 -18.83 -4.02 -5.23
CA PHE A 234 -19.47 -5.23 -4.74
C PHE A 234 -18.82 -6.44 -5.37
N THR A 235 -18.45 -7.41 -4.54
CA THR A 235 -17.87 -8.67 -4.99
C THR A 235 -18.65 -9.83 -4.41
N LEU A 236 -19.05 -10.78 -5.27
CA LEU A 236 -19.70 -12.01 -4.88
C LEU A 236 -18.89 -13.18 -5.42
N ASN A 237 -18.43 -14.06 -4.52
CA ASN A 237 -17.70 -15.27 -4.90
C ASN A 237 -18.45 -16.49 -4.39
N LEU A 238 -18.72 -17.43 -5.27
CA LEU A 238 -19.25 -18.74 -4.94
C LEU A 238 -18.21 -19.79 -5.30
N SER A 239 -17.78 -20.56 -4.32
CA SER A 239 -16.83 -21.66 -4.53
C SER A 239 -17.50 -22.99 -4.23
N TYR A 240 -17.25 -23.97 -5.08
CA TYR A 240 -17.66 -25.35 -4.88
C TYR A 240 -16.48 -26.29 -4.96
N ARG A 241 -16.32 -27.15 -3.95
CA ARG A 241 -15.25 -28.15 -3.88
C ARG A 241 -15.77 -29.47 -4.44
N PHE A 242 -15.36 -29.79 -5.66
CA PHE A 242 -15.65 -31.08 -6.31
C PHE A 242 -14.76 -32.17 -5.70
N GLY A 243 -15.36 -33.29 -5.28
CA GLY A 243 -14.70 -34.55 -4.98
C GLY A 243 -13.66 -34.49 -3.86
N GLY A 244 -13.55 -35.55 -3.09
CA GLY A 244 -12.44 -35.75 -2.18
C GLY A 244 -11.23 -36.25 -2.97
N TYR A 245 -10.21 -35.41 -3.15
CA TYR A 245 -8.88 -35.91 -3.53
C TYR A 245 -8.40 -36.82 -2.39
N LYS A 246 -8.55 -38.12 -2.54
CA LYS A 246 -7.83 -39.08 -1.67
C LYS A 246 -6.35 -38.93 -2.02
N LYS A 247 -5.56 -38.41 -1.09
CA LYS A 247 -4.12 -38.40 -1.19
C LYS A 247 -3.67 -39.81 -1.57
N LYS A 248 -3.21 -39.99 -2.80
CA LYS A 248 -2.68 -41.27 -3.24
C LYS A 248 -1.43 -41.47 -2.41
N ASN A 249 -1.42 -42.50 -1.59
CA ASN A 249 -0.18 -42.90 -0.94
C ASN A 249 0.80 -43.23 -2.03
N LEU A 250 1.77 -42.36 -2.26
CA LEU A 250 2.90 -42.64 -3.12
C LEU A 250 3.55 -43.89 -2.48
N LYS A 251 3.58 -45.01 -3.20
CA LYS A 251 4.39 -46.15 -2.80
C LYS A 251 5.80 -45.61 -2.63
N GLU A 252 6.39 -45.87 -1.48
CA GLU A 252 7.83 -45.63 -1.30
C GLU A 252 8.55 -46.34 -2.44
N VAL A 253 9.42 -45.58 -3.10
CA VAL A 253 10.26 -46.15 -4.16
C VAL A 253 11.19 -47.13 -3.47
N ASP A 254 11.08 -48.38 -3.84
CA ASP A 254 11.98 -49.44 -3.35
C ASP A 254 13.42 -49.12 -3.79
N THR A 255 14.19 -48.55 -2.87
CA THR A 255 15.59 -48.18 -3.07
C THR A 255 16.56 -49.34 -2.76
N SER A 256 16.06 -50.51 -2.38
CA SER A 256 16.88 -51.68 -2.04
C SER A 256 17.81 -52.15 -3.17
N ARG A 257 17.45 -51.82 -4.43
CA ARG A 257 18.31 -52.10 -5.60
C ARG A 257 19.51 -51.18 -5.73
N PHE A 258 19.58 -50.07 -4.98
CA PHE A 258 20.67 -49.11 -5.06
C PHE A 258 21.65 -49.18 -3.88
N GLY A 259 21.53 -50.21 -3.04
CA GLY A 259 22.51 -50.50 -1.97
C GLY A 259 22.63 -49.41 -0.90
N MET A 260 21.58 -48.59 -0.69
CA MET A 260 21.51 -47.67 0.42
C MET A 260 20.59 -48.18 1.52
#